data_2386b26a462e72d455f3068e87b06949
#
_entry.id   2386b26a462e72d455f3068e87b06949
#
_cell.length_a   1.000
_cell.length_b   1.000
_cell.length_c   1.000
_cell.angle_alpha   90.00
_cell.angle_beta   90.00
_cell.angle_gamma   90.00
#
_symmetry.space_group_name_H-M   'P 1'
#
loop_
_entity.id
_entity.type
_entity.pdbx_description
1 polymer ?
#
loop_
_entity_poly.entity_id
_entity_poly.type
_entity_poly.pdbx_seq_one_letter_code
_entity_poly.pdbx_strand_id
1 'polypeptide(L)'
;MSGHSKWATTKHRKGAQDAKRSALFSKLSRNITVAARLGGDPLPENNASLAAAVAKAKAQSMPKDKIKSAIDKAFGSGADAAVYENIVYEGYGPAGVAVYVDCLTDNRNRTAADVRSAFSHAGGNLGTSGSVSYTHLRAHETRHDLV
;
A
#
# COMPACT_ATOMS: atom_id res chain seq x y z
N MET A 1 44.93 -14.16 -18.76
CA MET A 1 44.38 -12.98 -18.09
C MET A 1 42.90 -12.91 -18.46
N SER A 2 42.05 -13.44 -17.60
CA SER A 2 40.61 -13.42 -17.81
C SER A 2 40.10 -12.01 -17.50
N GLY A 3 39.83 -11.23 -18.53
CA GLY A 3 39.20 -9.92 -18.39
C GLY A 3 37.79 -10.10 -17.87
N HIS A 4 37.51 -9.60 -16.67
CA HIS A 4 36.15 -9.48 -16.16
C HIS A 4 35.34 -8.71 -17.20
N SER A 5 34.38 -9.39 -17.85
CA SER A 5 33.57 -8.78 -18.90
C SER A 5 32.81 -7.59 -18.30
N LYS A 6 33.09 -6.40 -18.85
CA LYS A 6 32.35 -5.15 -18.50
C LYS A 6 30.83 -5.35 -18.59
N TRP A 7 30.41 -6.25 -19.48
CA TRP A 7 29.02 -6.66 -19.63
C TRP A 7 28.47 -7.39 -18.39
N ALA A 8 29.21 -8.31 -17.77
CA ALA A 8 28.78 -9.03 -16.58
C ALA A 8 28.56 -8.09 -15.39
N THR A 9 29.50 -7.17 -15.16
CA THR A 9 29.38 -6.15 -14.09
C THR A 9 28.21 -5.21 -14.34
N THR A 10 27.99 -4.80 -15.60
CA THR A 10 26.90 -3.91 -15.99
C THR A 10 25.55 -4.61 -15.88
N LYS A 11 25.45 -5.89 -16.24
CA LYS A 11 24.24 -6.70 -16.15
C LYS A 11 23.71 -6.80 -14.72
N HIS A 12 24.57 -7.08 -13.75
CA HIS A 12 24.16 -7.19 -12.34
C HIS A 12 23.68 -5.84 -11.78
N ARG A 13 24.43 -4.76 -12.06
CA ARG A 13 24.05 -3.42 -11.62
C ARG A 13 22.74 -2.95 -12.25
N LYS A 14 22.58 -3.16 -13.55
CA LYS A 14 21.35 -2.82 -14.28
C LYS A 14 20.16 -3.62 -13.78
N GLY A 15 20.32 -4.94 -13.59
CA GLY A 15 19.28 -5.80 -13.05
C GLY A 15 18.79 -5.36 -11.66
N ALA A 16 19.70 -4.97 -10.77
CA ALA A 16 19.33 -4.46 -9.44
C ALA A 16 18.59 -3.11 -9.52
N GLN A 17 19.00 -2.22 -10.43
CA GLN A 17 18.31 -0.95 -10.66
C GLN A 17 16.93 -1.16 -11.27
N ASP A 18 16.80 -2.06 -12.25
CA ASP A 18 15.54 -2.38 -12.91
C ASP A 18 14.55 -3.03 -11.90
N ALA A 19 15.03 -3.90 -11.02
CA ALA A 19 14.22 -4.49 -9.95
C ALA A 19 13.70 -3.43 -8.96
N LYS A 20 14.55 -2.50 -8.52
CA LYS A 20 14.15 -1.38 -7.64
C LYS A 20 13.13 -0.47 -8.33
N ARG A 21 13.33 -0.16 -9.60
CA ARG A 21 12.41 0.66 -10.40
C ARG A 21 11.07 -0.04 -10.61
N SER A 22 11.08 -1.35 -10.87
CA SER A 22 9.87 -2.16 -11.01
C SER A 22 9.07 -2.20 -9.71
N ALA A 23 9.74 -2.42 -8.57
CA ALA A 23 9.09 -2.39 -7.25
C ALA A 23 8.48 -1.01 -6.94
N LEU A 24 9.20 0.08 -7.26
CA LEU A 24 8.69 1.44 -7.09
C LEU A 24 7.46 1.68 -7.96
N PHE A 25 7.50 1.30 -9.24
CA PHE A 25 6.36 1.47 -10.15
C PHE A 25 5.15 0.64 -9.73
N SER A 26 5.35 -0.57 -9.23
CA SER A 26 4.27 -1.40 -8.68
C SER A 26 3.60 -0.72 -7.49
N LYS A 27 4.39 -0.11 -6.60
CA LYS A 27 3.89 0.65 -5.45
C LYS A 27 3.11 1.90 -5.88
N LEU A 28 3.64 2.66 -6.84
CA LEU A 28 2.96 3.84 -7.39
C LEU A 28 1.66 3.48 -8.11
N SER A 29 1.66 2.41 -8.90
CA SER A 29 0.46 1.90 -9.57
C SER A 29 -0.64 1.53 -8.55
N ARG A 30 -0.26 0.83 -7.47
CA ARG A 30 -1.20 0.49 -6.40
C ARG A 30 -1.77 1.75 -5.74
N ASN A 31 -0.93 2.74 -5.43
CA ASN A 31 -1.40 4.00 -4.85
C ASN A 31 -2.39 4.73 -5.75
N ILE A 32 -2.16 4.75 -7.07
CA ILE A 32 -3.08 5.34 -8.05
C ILE A 32 -4.42 4.59 -8.03
N THR A 33 -4.39 3.25 -8.09
CA THR A 33 -5.60 2.43 -8.08
C THR A 33 -6.42 2.64 -6.81
N VAL A 34 -5.76 2.69 -5.65
CA VAL A 34 -6.41 2.96 -4.36
C VAL A 34 -7.01 4.35 -4.32
N ALA A 35 -6.26 5.37 -4.71
CA ALA A 35 -6.73 6.76 -4.71
C ALA A 35 -7.92 6.96 -5.67
N ALA A 36 -7.88 6.34 -6.85
CA ALA A 36 -8.98 6.35 -7.81
C ALA A 36 -10.24 5.71 -7.22
N ARG A 37 -10.07 4.55 -6.55
CA ARG A 37 -11.19 3.81 -5.96
C ARG A 37 -11.84 4.55 -4.79
N LEU A 38 -11.02 5.08 -3.87
CA LEU A 38 -11.51 5.81 -2.70
C LEU A 38 -12.21 7.11 -3.07
N GLY A 39 -11.70 7.83 -4.07
CA GLY A 39 -12.31 9.07 -4.52
C GLY A 39 -13.52 8.86 -5.46
N GLY A 40 -13.74 7.64 -5.97
CA GLY A 40 -14.90 7.29 -6.78
C GLY A 40 -14.95 7.90 -8.19
N ASP A 41 -13.94 8.69 -8.57
CA ASP A 41 -13.88 9.37 -9.87
C ASP A 41 -12.54 9.06 -10.57
N PRO A 42 -12.58 8.63 -11.86
CA PRO A 42 -11.38 8.34 -12.64
C PRO A 42 -10.61 9.57 -13.10
N LEU A 43 -11.19 10.76 -12.98
CA LEU A 43 -10.58 12.00 -13.42
C LEU A 43 -9.82 12.66 -12.26
N PRO A 44 -8.51 12.92 -12.42
CA PRO A 44 -7.72 13.59 -11.37
C PRO A 44 -8.25 15.00 -11.01
N GLU A 45 -8.97 15.64 -11.91
CA GLU A 45 -9.57 16.96 -11.71
C GLU A 45 -10.68 16.94 -10.66
N ASN A 46 -11.38 15.83 -10.53
CA ASN A 46 -12.48 15.64 -9.58
C ASN A 46 -12.03 14.87 -8.31
N ASN A 47 -10.80 14.35 -8.30
CA ASN A 47 -10.29 13.49 -7.23
C ASN A 47 -8.91 13.96 -6.79
N ALA A 48 -8.86 14.76 -5.74
CA ALA A 48 -7.61 15.35 -5.23
C ALA A 48 -6.57 14.30 -4.82
N SER A 49 -7.00 13.18 -4.23
CA SER A 49 -6.11 12.07 -3.86
C SER A 49 -5.49 11.41 -5.09
N LEU A 50 -6.29 11.22 -6.15
CA LEU A 50 -5.81 10.69 -7.42
C LEU A 50 -4.86 11.68 -8.10
N ALA A 51 -5.18 12.98 -8.10
CA ALA A 51 -4.29 14.01 -8.63
C ALA A 51 -2.92 13.98 -7.97
N ALA A 52 -2.87 13.89 -6.64
CA ALA A 52 -1.63 13.79 -5.87
C ALA A 52 -0.85 12.50 -6.20
N ALA A 53 -1.53 11.35 -6.28
CA ALA A 53 -0.91 10.07 -6.63
C ALA A 53 -0.33 10.08 -8.06
N VAL A 54 -1.06 10.65 -9.02
CA VAL A 54 -0.60 10.82 -10.42
C VAL A 54 0.57 11.77 -10.51
N ALA A 55 0.55 12.90 -9.80
CA ALA A 55 1.67 13.84 -9.75
C ALA A 55 2.94 13.16 -9.22
N LYS A 56 2.83 12.37 -8.14
CA LYS A 56 3.93 11.59 -7.58
C LYS A 56 4.48 10.57 -8.56
N ALA A 57 3.61 9.88 -9.30
CA ALA A 57 4.02 8.90 -10.31
C ALA A 57 4.75 9.56 -11.49
N LYS A 58 4.26 10.71 -11.95
CA LYS A 58 4.91 11.53 -13.00
C LYS A 58 6.31 12.01 -12.56
N ALA A 59 6.44 12.46 -11.32
CA ALA A 59 7.73 12.88 -10.75
C ALA A 59 8.77 11.74 -10.73
N GLN A 60 8.31 10.48 -10.62
CA GLN A 60 9.16 9.29 -10.72
C GLN A 60 9.31 8.74 -12.15
N SER A 61 8.92 9.52 -13.15
CA SER A 61 9.00 9.15 -14.57
C SER A 61 8.23 7.89 -14.94
N MET A 62 7.09 7.66 -14.28
CA MET A 62 6.20 6.56 -14.64
C MET A 62 5.51 6.85 -15.98
N PRO A 63 5.51 5.90 -16.95
CA PRO A 63 4.87 6.07 -18.24
C PRO A 63 3.37 6.37 -18.13
N LYS A 64 2.85 7.23 -19.00
CA LYS A 64 1.43 7.63 -19.04
C LYS A 64 0.49 6.43 -19.18
N ASP A 65 0.88 5.44 -20.01
CA ASP A 65 0.07 4.23 -20.23
C ASP A 65 -0.07 3.39 -18.95
N LYS A 66 0.99 3.31 -18.13
CA LYS A 66 0.94 2.62 -16.84
C LYS A 66 0.07 3.36 -15.83
N ILE A 67 0.09 4.70 -15.84
CA ILE A 67 -0.80 5.52 -15.00
C ILE A 67 -2.24 5.30 -15.41
N LYS A 68 -2.54 5.36 -16.70
CA LYS A 68 -3.89 5.10 -17.23
C LYS A 68 -4.38 3.70 -16.87
N SER A 69 -3.57 2.66 -17.11
CA SER A 69 -3.91 1.28 -16.75
C SER A 69 -4.20 1.11 -15.26
N ALA A 70 -3.48 1.85 -14.39
CA ALA A 70 -3.73 1.80 -12.95
C ALA A 70 -5.07 2.44 -12.56
N ILE A 71 -5.48 3.52 -13.24
CA ILE A 71 -6.79 4.14 -13.06
C ILE A 71 -7.89 3.22 -13.60
N ASP A 72 -7.74 2.71 -14.82
CA ASP A 72 -8.70 1.81 -15.46
C ASP A 72 -8.96 0.55 -14.62
N LYS A 73 -7.90 0.03 -13.96
CA LYS A 73 -7.99 -1.11 -13.04
C LYS A 73 -8.88 -0.83 -11.82
N ALA A 74 -8.98 0.42 -11.38
CA ALA A 74 -9.84 0.80 -10.25
C ALA A 74 -11.33 0.73 -10.60
N PHE A 75 -11.68 0.97 -11.87
CA PHE A 75 -13.07 1.08 -12.35
C PHE A 75 -13.47 -0.04 -13.31
N GLY A 76 -12.56 -0.95 -13.63
CA GLY A 76 -12.82 -2.04 -14.60
C GLY A 76 -13.93 -2.97 -14.14
N SER A 77 -14.81 -3.32 -15.08
CA SER A 77 -15.97 -4.22 -14.90
C SER A 77 -15.71 -5.65 -15.38
N GLY A 78 -14.45 -6.03 -15.62
CA GLY A 78 -14.07 -7.34 -16.15
C GLY A 78 -13.75 -8.38 -15.08
N ALA A 79 -13.46 -9.61 -15.51
CA ALA A 79 -13.00 -10.71 -14.64
C ALA A 79 -11.73 -10.37 -13.84
N ASP A 80 -10.99 -9.32 -14.24
CA ASP A 80 -9.83 -8.74 -13.57
C ASP A 80 -10.16 -7.53 -12.68
N ALA A 81 -11.44 -7.19 -12.51
CA ALA A 81 -11.84 -6.14 -11.58
C ALA A 81 -11.55 -6.60 -10.14
N ALA A 82 -10.43 -6.19 -9.61
CA ALA A 82 -10.09 -6.47 -8.22
C ALA A 82 -11.15 -5.86 -7.30
N VAL A 83 -11.89 -6.71 -6.61
CA VAL A 83 -12.83 -6.27 -5.58
C VAL A 83 -11.99 -5.86 -4.38
N TYR A 84 -11.90 -4.55 -4.14
CA TYR A 84 -11.21 -4.03 -2.98
C TYR A 84 -12.13 -4.05 -1.76
N GLU A 85 -11.63 -4.54 -0.65
CA GLU A 85 -12.30 -4.50 0.65
C GLU A 85 -11.44 -3.77 1.69
N ASN A 86 -12.09 -3.05 2.59
CA ASN A 86 -11.42 -2.46 3.74
C ASN A 86 -11.34 -3.51 4.86
N ILE A 87 -10.13 -3.70 5.39
CA ILE A 87 -9.88 -4.60 6.50
C ILE A 87 -9.04 -3.86 7.53
N VAL A 88 -9.47 -3.92 8.77
CA VAL A 88 -8.73 -3.35 9.88
C VAL A 88 -7.96 -4.46 10.60
N TYR A 89 -6.69 -4.17 10.86
CA TYR A 89 -5.84 -4.99 11.72
C TYR A 89 -5.41 -4.18 12.94
N GLU A 90 -5.37 -4.83 14.06
CA GLU A 90 -5.03 -4.24 15.34
C GLU A 90 -3.94 -5.06 16.02
N GLY A 91 -3.06 -4.41 16.74
CA GLY A 91 -1.99 -5.10 17.43
C GLY A 91 -1.11 -4.16 18.24
N TYR A 92 -0.03 -4.70 18.73
CA TYR A 92 0.92 -3.98 19.54
C TYR A 92 2.31 -4.08 18.94
N GLY A 93 2.95 -2.93 18.79
CA GLY A 93 4.33 -2.82 18.38
C GLY A 93 5.29 -3.04 19.57
N PRO A 94 6.60 -2.82 19.37
CA PRO A 94 7.59 -2.87 20.44
C PRO A 94 7.18 -1.97 21.61
N ALA A 95 7.52 -2.39 22.83
CA ALA A 95 7.17 -1.69 24.06
C ALA A 95 5.66 -1.48 24.30
N GLY A 96 4.81 -2.27 23.66
CA GLY A 96 3.36 -2.22 23.87
C GLY A 96 2.66 -1.05 23.19
N VAL A 97 3.28 -0.43 22.19
CA VAL A 97 2.66 0.64 21.43
C VAL A 97 1.45 0.09 20.65
N ALA A 98 0.28 0.64 20.89
CA ALA A 98 -0.94 0.27 20.19
C ALA A 98 -0.88 0.72 18.72
N VAL A 99 -1.18 -0.20 17.80
CA VAL A 99 -1.13 0.04 16.36
C VAL A 99 -2.45 -0.38 15.73
N TYR A 100 -3.06 0.57 15.03
CA TYR A 100 -4.28 0.38 14.26
C TYR A 100 -3.94 0.54 12.77
N VAL A 101 -4.27 -0.46 11.95
CA VAL A 101 -3.92 -0.48 10.53
C VAL A 101 -5.19 -0.65 9.71
N ASP A 102 -5.56 0.40 8.98
CA ASP A 102 -6.62 0.34 7.98
C ASP A 102 -6.04 -0.01 6.61
N CYS A 103 -6.48 -1.12 6.06
CA CYS A 103 -5.99 -1.67 4.79
C CYS A 103 -7.09 -1.72 3.75
N LEU A 104 -6.83 -1.18 2.56
CA LEU A 104 -7.63 -1.43 1.37
C LEU A 104 -6.91 -2.49 0.51
N THR A 105 -7.53 -3.63 0.32
CA THR A 105 -6.91 -4.78 -0.36
C THR A 105 -7.84 -5.49 -1.31
N ASP A 106 -7.26 -6.09 -2.34
CA ASP A 106 -7.89 -7.02 -3.27
C ASP A 106 -7.67 -8.50 -2.89
N ASN A 107 -6.85 -8.75 -1.85
CA ASN A 107 -6.55 -10.10 -1.39
C ASN A 107 -6.35 -10.14 0.13
N ARG A 108 -7.42 -10.50 0.82
CA ARG A 108 -7.47 -10.59 2.28
C ARG A 108 -6.39 -11.51 2.88
N ASN A 109 -6.19 -12.67 2.28
CA ASN A 109 -5.25 -13.66 2.83
C ASN A 109 -3.79 -13.18 2.72
N ARG A 110 -3.41 -12.62 1.57
CA ARG A 110 -2.08 -12.03 1.37
C ARG A 110 -1.83 -10.89 2.34
N THR A 111 -2.78 -9.96 2.46
CA THR A 111 -2.66 -8.82 3.37
C THR A 111 -2.55 -9.26 4.82
N ALA A 112 -3.34 -10.23 5.26
CA ALA A 112 -3.23 -10.77 6.62
C ALA A 112 -1.84 -11.37 6.90
N ALA A 113 -1.28 -12.10 5.94
CA ALA A 113 0.06 -12.67 6.07
C ALA A 113 1.15 -11.57 6.12
N ASP A 114 1.04 -10.56 5.25
CA ASP A 114 1.99 -9.45 5.17
C ASP A 114 1.96 -8.60 6.46
N VAL A 115 0.76 -8.27 6.95
CA VAL A 115 0.58 -7.50 8.19
C VAL A 115 1.12 -8.28 9.40
N ARG A 116 0.79 -9.58 9.51
CA ARG A 116 1.33 -10.43 10.58
C ARG A 116 2.85 -10.49 10.54
N SER A 117 3.41 -10.66 9.36
CA SER A 117 4.86 -10.67 9.15
C SER A 117 5.49 -9.33 9.57
N ALA A 118 4.88 -8.20 9.20
CA ALA A 118 5.38 -6.88 9.57
C ALA A 118 5.40 -6.67 11.08
N PHE A 119 4.33 -7.04 11.80
CA PHE A 119 4.30 -6.99 13.26
C PHE A 119 5.39 -7.86 13.89
N SER A 120 5.54 -9.11 13.43
CA SER A 120 6.55 -10.05 13.96
C SER A 120 7.98 -9.56 13.72
N HIS A 121 8.28 -9.07 12.51
CA HIS A 121 9.62 -8.54 12.19
C HIS A 121 9.96 -7.27 12.99
N ALA A 122 8.97 -6.48 13.34
CA ALA A 122 9.14 -5.29 14.17
C ALA A 122 9.23 -5.60 15.68
N GLY A 123 9.15 -6.87 16.08
CA GLY A 123 9.13 -7.26 17.50
C GLY A 123 7.80 -6.98 18.20
N GLY A 124 6.73 -6.86 17.46
CA GLY A 124 5.37 -6.70 17.94
C GLY A 124 4.51 -7.95 17.74
N ASN A 125 3.23 -7.83 18.04
CA ASN A 125 2.24 -8.90 17.89
C ASN A 125 0.97 -8.38 17.25
N LEU A 126 0.45 -9.10 16.27
CA LEU A 126 -0.88 -8.89 15.74
C LEU A 126 -1.90 -9.39 16.78
N GLY A 127 -2.84 -8.51 17.15
CA GLY A 127 -3.92 -8.81 18.08
C GLY A 127 -5.20 -9.25 17.37
N THR A 128 -6.24 -9.40 18.17
CA THR A 128 -7.60 -9.64 17.69
C THR A 128 -8.32 -8.32 17.41
N SER A 129 -9.37 -8.35 16.60
CA SER A 129 -10.22 -7.19 16.36
C SER A 129 -10.75 -6.62 17.68
N GLY A 130 -10.68 -5.30 17.86
CA GLY A 130 -11.07 -4.63 19.09
C GLY A 130 -9.98 -4.52 20.17
N SER A 131 -8.81 -5.13 19.96
CA SER A 131 -7.72 -5.09 20.96
C SER A 131 -7.15 -3.69 21.19
N VAL A 132 -7.20 -2.84 20.18
CA VAL A 132 -6.77 -1.44 20.24
C VAL A 132 -7.94 -0.47 20.21
N SER A 133 -8.82 -0.62 19.23
CA SER A 133 -9.95 0.29 19.03
C SER A 133 -10.90 0.32 20.21
N TYR A 134 -11.17 -0.84 20.81
CA TYR A 134 -12.06 -0.91 21.98
C TYR A 134 -11.38 -0.43 23.26
N THR A 135 -10.12 -0.77 23.48
CA THR A 135 -9.42 -0.46 24.74
C THR A 135 -8.83 0.93 24.80
N HIS A 136 -8.31 1.45 23.68
CA HIS A 136 -7.61 2.72 23.64
C HIS A 136 -8.44 3.86 23.03
N LEU A 137 -9.18 3.61 21.96
CA LEU A 137 -9.96 4.65 21.29
C LEU A 137 -11.30 4.89 21.98
N ARG A 138 -12.09 3.85 22.20
CA ARG A 138 -13.41 3.99 22.85
C ARG A 138 -13.36 4.31 24.34
N ALA A 139 -12.39 3.78 25.08
CA ALA A 139 -12.21 4.13 26.47
C ALA A 139 -11.83 5.60 26.67
N HIS A 140 -11.19 6.21 25.67
CA HIS A 140 -10.90 7.64 25.70
C HIS A 140 -12.15 8.50 25.43
N GLU A 141 -13.00 8.08 24.51
CA GLU A 141 -14.27 8.78 24.22
C GLU A 141 -15.23 8.76 25.41
N THR A 142 -15.36 7.63 26.09
CA THR A 142 -16.24 7.52 27.29
C THR A 142 -15.78 8.39 28.46
N ARG A 143 -14.54 8.82 28.48
CA ARG A 143 -14.02 9.70 29.53
C ARG A 143 -14.37 11.17 29.31
N HIS A 144 -14.75 11.56 28.11
CA HIS A 144 -15.17 12.91 27.75
C HIS A 144 -16.64 13.19 27.99
N ASP A 145 -17.48 12.14 28.01
CA ASP A 145 -18.93 12.25 28.20
C ASP A 145 -19.38 12.22 29.67
N LEU A 146 -18.44 12.21 30.62
CA LEU A 146 -18.69 12.15 32.06
C LEU A 146 -18.31 13.45 32.80
N VAL A 147 -18.30 14.61 32.10
CA VAL A 147 -18.14 15.92 32.73
C VAL A 147 -19.32 16.80 32.41
#